data_f23a99ddc095505967875f1baed12091
#
_entry.id   f23a99ddc095505967875f1baed12091
#
_cell.length_a   1.000
_cell.length_b   1.000
_cell.length_c   1.000
_cell.angle_alpha   90.00
_cell.angle_beta   90.00
_cell.angle_gamma   90.00
#
_symmetry.space_group_name_H-M   'P 1'
#
loop_
_entity.id
_entity.type
_entity.pdbx_description
1 polymer ?
#
loop_
_entity_poly.entity_id
_entity_poly.type
_entity_poly.pdbx_seq_one_letter_code
_entity_poly.pdbx_strand_id
1 'polypeptide(L)'
;RVWMLSHAGLAPTSGPAQLTPHGPGLSVEWRDVSYTYAGSPRPVVTGVNLAVPAGAWVTVVGTTGSGKSTLAKLLLRYWDVDDGAVLIDGRDHREYDLDSLRAAVAVVTQDIRAMNTTVADNLRLAQPAASDADLLAALQVACLDEEVRLSDPVGEGGSALSGGQRQRLSLAQALLRGGRVLVLDEFTAHLNPALAAEVRRRLHAAHPDATIIEIAHDLDNITDSTWVAVMDQGRIVEQGSPADLLAEHGALYHLQHRDQEDQEKEVSEVSGMH
;
A
#
# COMPACT_ATOMS: atom_id res chain seq x y z
N ARG A 1 5.04 14.81 -18.28
CA ARG A 1 6.53 14.85 -18.39
C ARG A 1 7.12 16.22 -18.03
N VAL A 2 6.43 17.32 -18.27
CA VAL A 2 6.94 18.69 -17.98
C VAL A 2 6.84 19.05 -16.48
N TRP A 3 5.93 18.44 -15.75
CA TRP A 3 5.72 18.73 -14.31
C TRP A 3 6.83 18.14 -13.42
N MET A 4 7.49 17.05 -13.84
CA MET A 4 8.62 16.43 -13.12
C MET A 4 9.93 17.24 -13.19
N LEU A 5 10.07 18.16 -14.11
CA LEU A 5 11.35 18.89 -14.34
C LEU A 5 11.50 20.19 -13.57
N SER A 6 10.45 20.69 -12.91
CA SER A 6 10.52 21.94 -12.15
C SER A 6 10.84 21.78 -10.65
N HIS A 7 10.95 20.55 -10.16
CA HIS A 7 11.31 20.23 -8.78
C HIS A 7 12.55 19.33 -8.81
N ALA A 8 13.67 19.90 -9.21
CA ALA A 8 14.93 19.19 -9.38
C ALA A 8 15.61 18.80 -8.06
N GLY A 9 15.01 17.86 -7.35
CA GLY A 9 15.81 16.82 -6.74
C GLY A 9 16.27 15.91 -7.88
N LEU A 10 17.55 15.66 -8.01
CA LEU A 10 18.10 14.69 -8.98
C LEU A 10 17.35 13.38 -8.82
N ALA A 11 16.91 12.77 -9.92
CA ALA A 11 16.30 11.45 -9.86
C ALA A 11 17.26 10.49 -9.13
N PRO A 12 16.76 9.62 -8.23
CA PRO A 12 17.62 8.69 -7.51
C PRO A 12 18.51 7.91 -8.47
N THR A 13 19.80 7.82 -8.17
CA THR A 13 20.77 7.06 -8.97
C THR A 13 20.74 5.59 -8.57
N SER A 14 20.75 4.66 -9.54
CA SER A 14 20.78 3.22 -9.27
C SER A 14 22.03 2.83 -8.49
N GLY A 15 21.88 2.00 -7.47
CA GLY A 15 23.01 1.40 -6.76
C GLY A 15 23.58 0.20 -7.52
N PRO A 16 24.75 -0.32 -7.10
CA PRO A 16 25.44 -1.39 -7.81
C PRO A 16 24.93 -2.80 -7.48
N ALA A 17 24.16 -2.98 -6.39
CA ALA A 17 23.77 -4.29 -5.91
C ALA A 17 22.41 -4.72 -6.47
N GLN A 18 22.30 -5.96 -6.91
CA GLN A 18 21.02 -6.56 -7.24
C GLN A 18 20.30 -7.01 -5.96
N LEU A 19 19.05 -6.62 -5.80
CA LEU A 19 18.20 -7.17 -4.75
C LEU A 19 17.73 -8.56 -5.21
N THR A 20 18.44 -9.58 -4.74
CA THR A 20 18.06 -10.97 -4.97
C THR A 20 17.35 -11.47 -3.72
N PRO A 21 16.02 -11.64 -3.72
CA PRO A 21 15.30 -12.09 -2.54
C PRO A 21 15.75 -13.49 -2.11
N HIS A 22 16.20 -13.62 -0.88
CA HIS A 22 16.48 -14.90 -0.23
C HIS A 22 15.35 -15.19 0.74
N GLY A 23 14.47 -16.14 0.39
CA GLY A 23 13.31 -16.48 1.22
C GLY A 23 11.99 -15.86 0.74
N PRO A 24 10.92 -16.09 1.51
CA PRO A 24 9.55 -15.76 1.08
C PRO A 24 9.18 -14.29 1.18
N GLY A 25 9.65 -13.58 2.21
CA GLY A 25 9.44 -12.14 2.43
C GLY A 25 10.75 -11.38 2.60
N LEU A 26 10.70 -10.05 2.60
CA LEU A 26 11.83 -9.16 2.87
C LEU A 26 11.49 -8.28 4.07
N SER A 27 12.44 -8.12 5.01
CA SER A 27 12.25 -7.12 6.06
C SER A 27 12.40 -5.70 5.51
N VAL A 28 11.64 -4.77 6.06
CA VAL A 28 11.70 -3.34 5.72
C VAL A 28 11.86 -2.53 6.99
N GLU A 29 12.76 -1.56 7.01
CA GLU A 29 12.97 -0.69 8.16
C GLU A 29 13.16 0.75 7.71
N TRP A 30 12.38 1.67 8.26
CA TRP A 30 12.67 3.10 8.24
C TRP A 30 13.41 3.44 9.53
N ARG A 31 14.64 3.95 9.41
CA ARG A 31 15.52 4.27 10.55
C ARG A 31 15.82 5.76 10.56
N ASP A 32 15.22 6.47 11.50
CA ASP A 32 15.33 7.93 11.70
C ASP A 32 15.06 8.73 10.41
N VAL A 33 14.05 8.30 9.64
CA VAL A 33 13.78 8.83 8.31
C VAL A 33 13.10 10.18 8.39
N SER A 34 13.69 11.17 7.70
CA SER A 34 13.09 12.50 7.47
C SER A 34 13.08 12.82 5.98
N TYR A 35 12.02 13.50 5.53
CA TYR A 35 11.87 13.90 4.14
C TYR A 35 11.00 15.13 3.97
N THR A 36 11.44 16.03 3.09
CA THR A 36 10.77 17.29 2.73
C THR A 36 10.54 17.32 1.22
N TYR A 37 9.30 17.49 0.78
CA TYR A 37 9.04 17.71 -0.64
C TYR A 37 9.64 19.03 -1.12
N ALA A 38 10.22 19.03 -2.33
CA ALA A 38 10.76 20.23 -2.95
C ALA A 38 9.71 21.35 -2.98
N GLY A 39 10.10 22.52 -2.46
CA GLY A 39 9.19 23.69 -2.34
C GLY A 39 8.30 23.70 -1.09
N SER A 40 8.32 22.63 -0.27
CA SER A 40 7.64 22.65 1.02
C SER A 40 8.51 23.35 2.09
N PRO A 41 7.94 24.22 2.95
CA PRO A 41 8.70 24.83 4.03
C PRO A 41 8.90 23.91 5.25
N ARG A 42 8.26 22.74 5.27
CA ARG A 42 8.28 21.83 6.41
C ARG A 42 8.44 20.38 5.93
N PRO A 43 9.15 19.53 6.69
CA PRO A 43 9.21 18.11 6.40
C PRO A 43 7.82 17.48 6.48
N VAL A 44 7.56 16.53 5.58
CA VAL A 44 6.34 15.72 5.57
C VAL A 44 6.51 14.46 6.43
N VAL A 45 7.74 14.01 6.62
CA VAL A 45 8.13 12.90 7.49
C VAL A 45 9.31 13.36 8.32
N THR A 46 9.31 13.07 9.63
CA THR A 46 10.34 13.54 10.57
C THR A 46 10.71 12.46 11.58
N GLY A 47 11.95 11.95 11.51
CA GLY A 47 12.50 11.02 12.48
C GLY A 47 11.69 9.72 12.61
N VAL A 48 11.15 9.21 11.50
CA VAL A 48 10.32 7.99 11.51
C VAL A 48 11.19 6.77 11.74
N ASN A 49 10.80 5.98 12.75
CA ASN A 49 11.36 4.67 13.06
C ASN A 49 10.25 3.62 13.01
N LEU A 50 10.29 2.74 12.01
CA LEU A 50 9.33 1.65 11.83
C LEU A 50 10.06 0.43 11.29
N ALA A 51 9.93 -0.70 11.97
CA ALA A 51 10.46 -1.99 11.52
C ALA A 51 9.32 -2.92 11.14
N VAL A 52 9.41 -3.49 9.94
CA VAL A 52 8.49 -4.49 9.40
C VAL A 52 9.27 -5.78 9.18
N PRO A 53 9.12 -6.79 10.05
CA PRO A 53 9.78 -8.07 9.88
C PRO A 53 9.37 -8.76 8.57
N ALA A 54 10.24 -9.61 8.02
CA ALA A 54 9.90 -10.44 6.87
C ALA A 54 8.67 -11.31 7.18
N GLY A 55 7.69 -11.34 6.27
CA GLY A 55 6.44 -12.08 6.44
C GLY A 55 5.42 -11.43 7.39
N ALA A 56 5.71 -10.26 7.96
CA ALA A 56 4.76 -9.57 8.80
C ALA A 56 3.74 -8.76 7.99
N TRP A 57 2.54 -8.60 8.54
CA TRP A 57 1.53 -7.65 8.07
C TRP A 57 1.49 -6.47 9.03
N VAL A 58 1.93 -5.32 8.57
CA VAL A 58 1.95 -4.08 9.36
C VAL A 58 1.01 -3.07 8.73
N THR A 59 0.13 -2.50 9.55
CA THR A 59 -0.78 -1.43 9.11
C THR A 59 -0.30 -0.08 9.64
N VAL A 60 -0.18 0.89 8.73
CA VAL A 60 0.12 2.29 9.04
C VAL A 60 -1.17 3.09 8.94
N VAL A 61 -1.63 3.64 10.07
CA VAL A 61 -2.85 4.44 10.18
C VAL A 61 -2.53 5.88 10.57
N GLY A 62 -3.51 6.77 10.45
CA GLY A 62 -3.36 8.18 10.84
C GLY A 62 -4.17 9.11 9.95
N THR A 63 -4.25 10.38 10.33
CA THR A 63 -5.02 11.40 9.62
C THR A 63 -4.53 11.63 8.19
N THR A 64 -5.42 12.14 7.32
CA THR A 64 -5.04 12.55 5.97
C THR A 64 -3.93 13.60 6.04
N GLY A 65 -2.90 13.44 5.22
CA GLY A 65 -1.73 14.32 5.22
C GLY A 65 -0.68 14.03 6.31
N SER A 66 -0.85 13.00 7.15
CA SER A 66 0.15 12.63 8.16
C SER A 66 1.47 12.06 7.62
N GLY A 67 1.56 11.78 6.30
CA GLY A 67 2.80 11.29 5.66
C GLY A 67 2.82 9.81 5.29
N LYS A 68 1.73 9.04 5.53
CA LYS A 68 1.65 7.59 5.28
C LYS A 68 2.07 7.16 3.87
N SER A 69 1.42 7.70 2.84
CA SER A 69 1.75 7.39 1.44
C SER A 69 3.14 7.88 1.03
N THR A 70 3.73 8.80 1.79
CA THR A 70 5.12 9.23 1.58
C THR A 70 6.09 8.12 2.00
N LEU A 71 5.82 7.37 3.08
CA LEU A 71 6.65 6.22 3.48
C LEU A 71 6.73 5.16 2.37
N ALA A 72 5.58 4.84 1.73
CA ALA A 72 5.55 3.92 0.59
C ALA A 72 6.37 4.44 -0.60
N LYS A 73 6.24 5.73 -0.91
CA LYS A 73 6.99 6.36 -2.01
C LYS A 73 8.49 6.41 -1.74
N LEU A 74 8.91 6.61 -0.48
CA LEU A 74 10.31 6.53 -0.07
C LEU A 74 10.84 5.10 -0.14
N LEU A 75 10.06 4.09 0.23
CA LEU A 75 10.42 2.68 0.08
C LEU A 75 10.70 2.33 -1.40
N LEU A 76 9.87 2.81 -2.32
CA LEU A 76 10.05 2.64 -3.77
C LEU A 76 11.18 3.50 -4.35
N ARG A 77 11.77 4.32 -3.50
CA ARG A 77 12.82 5.25 -3.88
C ARG A 77 12.39 6.13 -5.06
N TYR A 78 11.20 6.73 -4.96
CA TYR A 78 10.83 7.82 -5.88
C TYR A 78 11.63 9.08 -5.57
N TRP A 79 12.05 9.23 -4.33
CA TRP A 79 12.99 10.22 -3.82
C TRP A 79 13.91 9.57 -2.79
N ASP A 80 15.11 10.09 -2.64
CA ASP A 80 15.99 9.73 -1.53
C ASP A 80 15.55 10.49 -0.27
N VAL A 81 15.77 9.91 0.91
CA VAL A 81 15.49 10.54 2.21
C VAL A 81 16.47 11.69 2.47
N ASP A 82 16.03 12.73 3.18
CA ASP A 82 16.90 13.84 3.59
C ASP A 82 17.85 13.40 4.71
N ASP A 83 17.31 12.68 5.71
CA ASP A 83 18.04 12.10 6.83
C ASP A 83 17.59 10.67 7.09
N GLY A 84 18.46 9.88 7.71
CA GLY A 84 18.23 8.49 8.03
C GLY A 84 18.42 7.55 6.85
N ALA A 85 17.79 6.37 6.93
CA ALA A 85 17.87 5.33 5.91
C ALA A 85 16.61 4.47 5.86
N VAL A 86 16.25 4.01 4.66
CA VAL A 86 15.30 2.90 4.46
C VAL A 86 16.10 1.64 4.17
N LEU A 87 15.92 0.62 4.99
CA LEU A 87 16.64 -0.64 4.85
C LEU A 87 15.71 -1.73 4.32
N ILE A 88 16.24 -2.58 3.45
CA ILE A 88 15.60 -3.81 2.99
C ILE A 88 16.57 -4.95 3.28
N ASP A 89 16.12 -5.93 4.06
CA ASP A 89 16.96 -6.99 4.61
C ASP A 89 18.23 -6.47 5.30
N GLY A 90 18.06 -5.39 6.08
CA GLY A 90 19.14 -4.78 6.86
C GLY A 90 20.13 -3.94 6.04
N ARG A 91 19.95 -3.82 4.73
CA ARG A 91 20.81 -3.06 3.83
C ARG A 91 20.09 -1.82 3.31
N ASP A 92 20.80 -0.70 3.22
CA ASP A 92 20.25 0.56 2.70
C ASP A 92 19.76 0.39 1.26
N HIS A 93 18.50 0.78 1.01
CA HIS A 93 17.88 0.64 -0.32
C HIS A 93 18.60 1.46 -1.41
N ARG A 94 19.40 2.47 -1.02
CA ARG A 94 20.25 3.26 -1.93
C ARG A 94 21.37 2.46 -2.57
N GLU A 95 21.76 1.35 -1.97
CA GLU A 95 22.80 0.46 -2.49
C GLU A 95 22.28 -0.50 -3.56
N TYR A 96 20.96 -0.67 -3.66
CA TYR A 96 20.36 -1.57 -4.65
C TYR A 96 20.16 -0.90 -6.01
N ASP A 97 20.22 -1.71 -7.04
CA ASP A 97 19.74 -1.36 -8.37
C ASP A 97 18.24 -1.03 -8.33
N LEU A 98 17.85 0.09 -8.96
CA LEU A 98 16.46 0.59 -8.86
C LEU A 98 15.43 -0.35 -9.49
N ASP A 99 15.79 -1.03 -10.56
CA ASP A 99 14.85 -1.94 -11.23
C ASP A 99 14.65 -3.20 -10.37
N SER A 100 15.73 -3.74 -9.78
CA SER A 100 15.67 -4.88 -8.87
C SER A 100 14.90 -4.54 -7.58
N LEU A 101 15.10 -3.35 -7.02
CA LEU A 101 14.36 -2.84 -5.86
C LEU A 101 12.86 -2.77 -6.17
N ARG A 102 12.49 -2.13 -7.28
CA ARG A 102 11.09 -1.94 -7.68
C ARG A 102 10.41 -3.23 -8.16
N ALA A 103 11.17 -4.21 -8.60
CA ALA A 103 10.66 -5.55 -8.88
C ALA A 103 10.34 -6.33 -7.60
N ALA A 104 11.09 -6.09 -6.51
CA ALA A 104 10.88 -6.76 -5.22
C ALA A 104 9.71 -6.16 -4.41
N VAL A 105 9.29 -4.93 -4.71
CA VAL A 105 8.20 -4.22 -4.00
C VAL A 105 7.03 -4.00 -4.95
N ALA A 106 5.94 -4.74 -4.76
CA ALA A 106 4.69 -4.52 -5.48
C ALA A 106 3.82 -3.51 -4.73
N VAL A 107 3.16 -2.61 -5.45
CA VAL A 107 2.31 -1.57 -4.86
C VAL A 107 0.94 -1.57 -5.49
N VAL A 108 -0.09 -1.57 -4.66
CA VAL A 108 -1.47 -1.25 -5.01
C VAL A 108 -1.69 0.21 -4.64
N THR A 109 -1.85 1.07 -5.63
CA THR A 109 -2.06 2.51 -5.43
C THR A 109 -3.53 2.87 -5.54
N GLN A 110 -3.92 3.99 -4.94
CA GLN A 110 -5.26 4.56 -5.08
C GLN A 110 -5.57 4.94 -6.53
N ASP A 111 -4.58 5.48 -7.26
CA ASP A 111 -4.70 5.86 -8.67
C ASP A 111 -4.45 4.67 -9.58
N ILE A 112 -5.51 4.04 -10.06
CA ILE A 112 -5.44 2.86 -10.93
C ILE A 112 -5.42 3.30 -12.38
N ARG A 113 -4.34 2.94 -13.08
CA ARG A 113 -4.22 3.16 -14.52
C ARG A 113 -4.58 1.86 -15.24
N ALA A 114 -5.80 1.81 -15.76
CA ALA A 114 -6.24 0.72 -16.61
C ALA A 114 -6.18 1.15 -18.09
N MET A 115 -5.74 0.27 -18.95
CA MET A 115 -5.74 0.48 -20.41
C MET A 115 -7.09 0.06 -21.00
N ASN A 116 -7.48 0.71 -22.11
CA ASN A 116 -8.69 0.39 -22.83
C ASN A 116 -8.53 -0.91 -23.64
N THR A 117 -8.40 -2.02 -22.93
CA THR A 117 -8.23 -3.37 -23.47
C THR A 117 -9.02 -4.35 -22.59
N THR A 118 -8.80 -5.65 -22.74
CA THR A 118 -9.43 -6.67 -21.90
C THR A 118 -8.84 -6.73 -20.48
N VAL A 119 -9.56 -7.39 -19.56
CA VAL A 119 -9.04 -7.74 -18.23
C VAL A 119 -7.73 -8.53 -18.34
N ALA A 120 -7.68 -9.54 -19.22
CA ALA A 120 -6.47 -10.33 -19.44
C ALA A 120 -5.29 -9.49 -19.89
N ASP A 121 -5.48 -8.58 -20.84
CA ASP A 121 -4.39 -7.73 -21.34
C ASP A 121 -3.89 -6.78 -20.23
N ASN A 122 -4.81 -6.20 -19.46
CA ASN A 122 -4.46 -5.36 -18.31
C ASN A 122 -3.64 -6.14 -17.26
N LEU A 123 -4.00 -7.38 -16.96
CA LEU A 123 -3.25 -8.22 -16.04
C LEU A 123 -1.86 -8.59 -16.60
N ARG A 124 -1.75 -8.87 -17.91
CA ARG A 124 -0.47 -9.15 -18.56
C ARG A 124 0.47 -7.97 -18.67
N LEU A 125 0.02 -6.73 -18.44
CA LEU A 125 0.93 -5.58 -18.27
C LEU A 125 1.85 -5.77 -17.06
N ALA A 126 1.39 -6.47 -16.02
CA ALA A 126 2.19 -6.77 -14.84
C ALA A 126 3.13 -7.96 -15.07
N GLN A 127 2.66 -8.99 -15.77
CA GLN A 127 3.42 -10.22 -16.08
C GLN A 127 3.05 -10.73 -17.49
N PRO A 128 3.81 -10.32 -18.53
CA PRO A 128 3.48 -10.67 -19.93
C PRO A 128 3.42 -12.16 -20.22
N ALA A 129 4.19 -12.97 -19.48
CA ALA A 129 4.25 -14.42 -19.66
C ALA A 129 3.21 -15.19 -18.82
N ALA A 130 2.34 -14.52 -18.07
CA ALA A 130 1.34 -15.17 -17.23
C ALA A 130 0.33 -15.98 -18.07
N SER A 131 0.10 -17.22 -17.68
CA SER A 131 -0.94 -18.07 -18.26
C SER A 131 -2.34 -17.61 -17.82
N ASP A 132 -3.38 -18.02 -18.52
CA ASP A 132 -4.76 -17.73 -18.10
C ASP A 132 -5.06 -18.29 -16.69
N ALA A 133 -4.44 -19.40 -16.32
CA ALA A 133 -4.57 -19.98 -14.99
C ALA A 133 -3.97 -19.06 -13.91
N ASP A 134 -2.80 -18.45 -14.17
CA ASP A 134 -2.18 -17.47 -13.25
C ASP A 134 -3.05 -16.23 -13.13
N LEU A 135 -3.63 -15.74 -14.24
CA LEU A 135 -4.53 -14.59 -14.24
C LEU A 135 -5.78 -14.87 -13.39
N LEU A 136 -6.40 -16.04 -13.56
CA LEU A 136 -7.57 -16.43 -12.78
C LEU A 136 -7.25 -16.61 -11.30
N ALA A 137 -6.10 -17.19 -10.95
CA ALA A 137 -5.65 -17.31 -9.57
C ALA A 137 -5.48 -15.94 -8.91
N ALA A 138 -4.90 -14.96 -9.62
CA ALA A 138 -4.75 -13.61 -9.11
C ALA A 138 -6.12 -12.92 -8.92
N LEU A 139 -7.07 -13.11 -9.86
CA LEU A 139 -8.44 -12.61 -9.72
C LEU A 139 -9.18 -13.24 -8.53
N GLN A 140 -8.98 -14.55 -8.28
CA GLN A 140 -9.56 -15.25 -7.12
C GLN A 140 -9.07 -14.66 -5.80
N VAL A 141 -7.76 -14.40 -5.65
CA VAL A 141 -7.23 -13.75 -4.45
C VAL A 141 -7.83 -12.36 -4.28
N ALA A 142 -8.02 -11.62 -5.36
CA ALA A 142 -8.63 -10.31 -5.36
C ALA A 142 -10.18 -10.32 -5.24
N CYS A 143 -10.83 -11.48 -5.08
CA CYS A 143 -12.29 -11.66 -5.06
C CYS A 143 -12.98 -11.01 -6.28
N LEU A 144 -12.39 -11.14 -7.48
CA LEU A 144 -12.89 -10.52 -8.70
C LEU A 144 -13.30 -11.54 -9.77
N ASP A 145 -12.98 -12.82 -9.57
CA ASP A 145 -13.16 -13.93 -10.51
C ASP A 145 -14.62 -14.25 -10.84
N GLU A 146 -15.56 -13.93 -9.94
CA GLU A 146 -17.00 -14.10 -10.17
C GLU A 146 -17.67 -12.88 -10.82
N GLU A 147 -16.99 -11.71 -10.81
CA GLU A 147 -17.56 -10.45 -11.29
C GLU A 147 -17.09 -10.06 -12.69
N VAL A 148 -15.91 -10.54 -13.12
CA VAL A 148 -15.34 -10.22 -14.44
C VAL A 148 -14.79 -11.48 -15.11
N ARG A 149 -14.78 -11.47 -16.44
CA ARG A 149 -14.11 -12.48 -17.27
C ARG A 149 -12.84 -11.91 -17.87
N LEU A 150 -11.89 -12.78 -18.18
CA LEU A 150 -10.63 -12.37 -18.81
C LEU A 150 -10.83 -11.60 -20.13
N SER A 151 -11.91 -11.90 -20.87
CA SER A 151 -12.26 -11.24 -22.13
C SER A 151 -13.01 -9.93 -21.98
N ASP A 152 -13.47 -9.56 -20.79
CA ASP A 152 -14.29 -8.38 -20.59
C ASP A 152 -13.48 -7.09 -20.84
N PRO A 153 -14.06 -6.09 -21.50
CA PRO A 153 -13.39 -4.81 -21.74
C PRO A 153 -13.32 -4.00 -20.44
N VAL A 154 -12.18 -3.40 -20.18
CA VAL A 154 -11.96 -2.54 -19.01
C VAL A 154 -12.39 -1.09 -19.27
N GLY A 155 -12.43 -0.67 -20.52
CA GLY A 155 -12.76 0.70 -20.92
C GLY A 155 -11.61 1.69 -20.69
N GLU A 156 -11.76 2.90 -21.19
CA GLU A 156 -10.77 3.96 -21.05
C GLU A 156 -10.62 4.36 -19.56
N GLY A 157 -9.40 4.28 -19.02
CA GLY A 157 -9.14 4.56 -17.62
C GLY A 157 -9.89 3.66 -16.63
N GLY A 158 -10.38 2.51 -17.08
CA GLY A 158 -11.15 1.59 -16.24
C GLY A 158 -12.64 1.92 -16.14
N SER A 159 -13.19 2.69 -17.06
CA SER A 159 -14.58 3.21 -17.00
C SER A 159 -15.67 2.13 -17.02
N ALA A 160 -15.35 0.92 -17.50
CA ALA A 160 -16.29 -0.20 -17.50
C ALA A 160 -16.34 -0.95 -16.14
N LEU A 161 -15.43 -0.62 -15.21
CA LEU A 161 -15.35 -1.23 -13.88
C LEU A 161 -15.81 -0.26 -12.80
N SER A 162 -16.41 -0.76 -11.73
CA SER A 162 -16.66 0.02 -10.51
C SER A 162 -15.33 0.43 -9.82
N GLY A 163 -15.37 1.37 -8.88
CA GLY A 163 -14.20 1.77 -8.09
C GLY A 163 -13.55 0.58 -7.39
N GLY A 164 -14.35 -0.22 -6.70
CA GLY A 164 -13.87 -1.42 -6.01
C GLY A 164 -13.36 -2.52 -6.95
N GLN A 165 -13.95 -2.69 -8.13
CA GLN A 165 -13.43 -3.62 -9.13
C GLN A 165 -12.08 -3.17 -9.67
N ARG A 166 -11.89 -1.87 -9.93
CA ARG A 166 -10.60 -1.31 -10.33
C ARG A 166 -9.52 -1.57 -9.27
N GLN A 167 -9.82 -1.31 -8.00
CA GLN A 167 -8.88 -1.58 -6.90
C GLN A 167 -8.49 -3.05 -6.82
N ARG A 168 -9.45 -3.96 -6.92
CA ARG A 168 -9.17 -5.41 -6.92
C ARG A 168 -8.41 -5.87 -8.16
N LEU A 169 -8.65 -5.25 -9.32
CA LEU A 169 -7.84 -5.49 -10.52
C LEU A 169 -6.38 -5.04 -10.32
N SER A 170 -6.16 -3.90 -9.69
CA SER A 170 -4.81 -3.42 -9.33
C SER A 170 -4.12 -4.37 -8.33
N LEU A 171 -4.84 -4.92 -7.36
CA LEU A 171 -4.31 -5.96 -6.47
C LEU A 171 -3.89 -7.20 -7.27
N ALA A 172 -4.74 -7.71 -8.16
CA ALA A 172 -4.40 -8.86 -9.01
C ALA A 172 -3.14 -8.59 -9.87
N GLN A 173 -2.99 -7.37 -10.41
CA GLN A 173 -1.76 -6.97 -11.12
C GLN A 173 -0.54 -6.96 -10.19
N ALA A 174 -0.66 -6.45 -8.96
CA ALA A 174 0.43 -6.44 -7.99
C ALA A 174 0.87 -7.87 -7.60
N LEU A 175 -0.09 -8.78 -7.42
CA LEU A 175 0.18 -10.19 -7.13
C LEU A 175 0.90 -10.90 -8.29
N LEU A 176 0.48 -10.67 -9.53
CA LEU A 176 1.14 -11.22 -10.72
C LEU A 176 2.57 -10.72 -10.90
N ARG A 177 2.87 -9.50 -10.46
CA ARG A 177 4.23 -8.96 -10.47
C ARG A 177 5.17 -9.72 -9.53
N GLY A 178 4.65 -10.36 -8.49
CA GLY A 178 5.39 -11.28 -7.64
C GLY A 178 6.39 -10.62 -6.68
N GLY A 179 6.14 -9.39 -6.26
CA GLY A 179 6.94 -8.71 -5.24
C GLY A 179 6.97 -9.47 -3.91
N ARG A 180 8.08 -9.34 -3.17
CA ARG A 180 8.26 -9.93 -1.83
C ARG A 180 7.75 -9.02 -0.72
N VAL A 181 7.61 -7.75 -1.02
CA VAL A 181 6.92 -6.75 -0.21
C VAL A 181 5.72 -6.28 -1.00
N LEU A 182 4.54 -6.31 -0.39
CA LEU A 182 3.31 -5.77 -0.95
C LEU A 182 2.90 -4.54 -0.16
N VAL A 183 2.83 -3.40 -0.82
CA VAL A 183 2.31 -2.17 -0.25
C VAL A 183 0.88 -1.97 -0.73
N LEU A 184 -0.06 -1.85 0.19
CA LEU A 184 -1.48 -1.63 -0.05
C LEU A 184 -1.82 -0.19 0.37
N ASP A 185 -1.87 0.75 -0.57
CA ASP A 185 -2.17 2.16 -0.27
C ASP A 185 -3.67 2.43 -0.45
N GLU A 186 -4.39 2.51 0.69
CA GLU A 186 -5.84 2.74 0.77
C GLU A 186 -6.68 1.78 -0.10
N PHE A 187 -6.24 0.52 -0.19
CA PHE A 187 -6.82 -0.44 -1.15
C PHE A 187 -8.25 -0.87 -0.82
N THR A 188 -8.75 -0.59 0.38
CA THR A 188 -10.11 -0.95 0.82
C THR A 188 -11.11 0.20 0.75
N ALA A 189 -10.69 1.41 0.40
CA ALA A 189 -11.51 2.62 0.45
C ALA A 189 -12.84 2.56 -0.35
N HIS A 190 -12.93 1.67 -1.35
CA HIS A 190 -14.13 1.48 -2.18
C HIS A 190 -14.75 0.10 -2.02
N LEU A 191 -14.37 -0.65 -0.98
CA LEU A 191 -14.89 -1.97 -0.68
C LEU A 191 -15.80 -1.89 0.55
N ASN A 192 -16.88 -2.68 0.56
CA ASN A 192 -17.60 -2.86 1.80
C ASN A 192 -16.77 -3.70 2.80
N PRO A 193 -17.00 -3.58 4.11
CA PRO A 193 -16.17 -4.24 5.13
C PRO A 193 -16.07 -5.76 4.98
N ALA A 194 -17.15 -6.44 4.58
CA ALA A 194 -17.14 -7.89 4.40
C ALA A 194 -16.25 -8.33 3.23
N LEU A 195 -16.30 -7.60 2.12
CA LEU A 195 -15.44 -7.88 0.96
C LEU A 195 -13.98 -7.55 1.25
N ALA A 196 -13.72 -6.45 1.97
CA ALA A 196 -12.37 -6.08 2.40
C ALA A 196 -11.74 -7.18 3.28
N ALA A 197 -12.49 -7.71 4.26
CA ALA A 197 -12.05 -8.82 5.10
C ALA A 197 -11.80 -10.09 4.29
N GLU A 198 -12.67 -10.42 3.33
CA GLU A 198 -12.49 -11.62 2.48
C GLU A 198 -11.25 -11.50 1.59
N VAL A 199 -10.98 -10.32 1.00
CA VAL A 199 -9.76 -10.08 0.20
C VAL A 199 -8.52 -10.25 1.08
N ARG A 200 -8.49 -9.67 2.29
CA ARG A 200 -7.37 -9.85 3.23
C ARG A 200 -7.16 -11.33 3.60
N ARG A 201 -8.23 -12.04 3.90
CA ARG A 201 -8.19 -13.46 4.23
C ARG A 201 -7.60 -14.29 3.07
N ARG A 202 -8.07 -14.06 1.83
CA ARG A 202 -7.55 -14.77 0.64
C ARG A 202 -6.10 -14.39 0.35
N LEU A 203 -5.74 -13.12 0.49
CA LEU A 203 -4.38 -12.64 0.32
C LEU A 203 -3.43 -13.32 1.30
N HIS A 204 -3.79 -13.36 2.59
CA HIS A 204 -2.98 -14.02 3.62
C HIS A 204 -2.84 -15.53 3.35
N ALA A 205 -3.92 -16.20 2.94
CA ALA A 205 -3.90 -17.64 2.64
C ALA A 205 -3.05 -17.97 1.40
N ALA A 206 -3.07 -17.12 0.38
CA ALA A 206 -2.30 -17.32 -0.85
C ALA A 206 -0.82 -16.94 -0.71
N HIS A 207 -0.51 -15.97 0.15
CA HIS A 207 0.84 -15.41 0.33
C HIS A 207 1.18 -15.29 1.83
N PRO A 208 1.22 -16.41 2.60
CA PRO A 208 1.38 -16.39 4.06
C PRO A 208 2.72 -15.80 4.51
N ASP A 209 3.70 -15.83 3.65
CA ASP A 209 5.07 -15.40 3.95
C ASP A 209 5.41 -14.02 3.33
N ALA A 210 4.47 -13.39 2.63
CA ALA A 210 4.71 -12.07 2.05
C ALA A 210 4.77 -11.00 3.15
N THR A 211 5.69 -10.05 3.01
CA THR A 211 5.69 -8.87 3.87
C THR A 211 4.67 -7.88 3.34
N ILE A 212 3.69 -7.52 4.16
CA ILE A 212 2.60 -6.62 3.77
C ILE A 212 2.65 -5.34 4.59
N ILE A 213 2.64 -4.22 3.90
CA ILE A 213 2.56 -2.88 4.48
C ILE A 213 1.26 -2.25 3.98
N GLU A 214 0.28 -2.18 4.85
CA GLU A 214 -1.02 -1.60 4.53
C GLU A 214 -1.10 -0.16 5.06
N ILE A 215 -1.39 0.78 4.18
CA ILE A 215 -1.73 2.15 4.55
C ILE A 215 -3.25 2.22 4.57
N ALA A 216 -3.82 2.37 5.76
CA ALA A 216 -5.26 2.39 5.95
C ALA A 216 -5.74 3.75 6.45
N HIS A 217 -6.91 4.15 5.95
CA HIS A 217 -7.66 5.26 6.49
C HIS A 217 -8.75 4.74 7.44
N ASP A 218 -9.32 3.58 7.12
CA ASP A 218 -10.35 2.91 7.89
C ASP A 218 -9.72 1.95 8.93
N LEU A 219 -10.22 2.01 10.15
CA LEU A 219 -9.72 1.23 11.30
C LEU A 219 -10.50 -0.04 11.58
N ASP A 220 -11.55 -0.34 10.80
CA ASP A 220 -12.46 -1.48 11.08
C ASP A 220 -11.75 -2.85 11.04
N ASN A 221 -10.64 -2.96 10.32
CA ASN A 221 -9.96 -4.24 10.11
C ASN A 221 -8.48 -4.26 10.56
N ILE A 222 -8.07 -3.34 11.43
CA ILE A 222 -6.69 -3.29 11.95
C ILE A 222 -6.31 -4.54 12.76
N THR A 223 -7.29 -5.27 13.27
CA THR A 223 -7.09 -6.50 14.07
C THR A 223 -6.49 -7.65 13.25
N ASP A 224 -6.58 -7.61 11.92
CA ASP A 224 -5.94 -8.60 11.04
C ASP A 224 -4.43 -8.41 10.92
N SER A 225 -3.92 -7.24 11.33
CA SER A 225 -2.50 -6.91 11.28
C SER A 225 -1.75 -7.49 12.47
N THR A 226 -0.49 -7.85 12.26
CA THR A 226 0.39 -8.27 13.35
C THR A 226 0.90 -7.08 14.17
N TRP A 227 0.96 -5.90 13.55
CA TRP A 227 1.47 -4.67 14.14
C TRP A 227 0.80 -3.45 13.52
N VAL A 228 0.55 -2.42 14.31
CA VAL A 228 0.01 -1.14 13.86
C VAL A 228 0.97 -0.03 14.23
N ALA A 229 1.14 0.93 13.30
CA ALA A 229 1.87 2.17 13.53
C ALA A 229 0.94 3.37 13.27
N VAL A 230 0.79 4.24 14.25
CA VAL A 230 -0.03 5.45 14.15
C VAL A 230 0.84 6.63 13.78
N MET A 231 0.54 7.24 12.63
CA MET A 231 1.22 8.45 12.17
C MET A 231 0.39 9.70 12.43
N ASP A 232 1.03 10.70 13.02
CA ASP A 232 0.50 12.05 13.14
C ASP A 232 1.58 13.08 12.85
N GLN A 233 1.25 14.10 12.06
CA GLN A 233 2.15 15.22 11.68
C GLN A 233 3.57 14.78 11.28
N GLY A 234 3.66 13.73 10.46
CA GLY A 234 4.93 13.23 9.92
C GLY A 234 5.74 12.35 10.87
N ARG A 235 5.19 11.96 12.02
CA ARG A 235 5.87 11.13 13.04
C ARG A 235 5.05 9.89 13.36
N ILE A 236 5.73 8.83 13.77
CA ILE A 236 5.05 7.72 14.45
C ILE A 236 4.91 8.12 15.92
N VAL A 237 3.65 8.25 16.35
CA VAL A 237 3.30 8.67 17.72
C VAL A 237 2.98 7.47 18.61
N GLU A 238 2.60 6.34 18.00
CA GLU A 238 2.26 5.12 18.70
C GLU A 238 2.52 3.92 17.79
N GLN A 239 2.97 2.80 18.32
CA GLN A 239 3.11 1.55 17.55
C GLN A 239 3.09 0.34 18.49
N GLY A 240 2.42 -0.73 18.07
CA GLY A 240 2.28 -1.93 18.90
C GLY A 240 1.33 -2.95 18.26
N SER A 241 0.99 -4.00 19.02
CA SER A 241 -0.08 -4.88 18.60
C SER A 241 -1.43 -4.14 18.63
N PRO A 242 -2.37 -4.45 17.73
CA PRO A 242 -3.68 -3.80 17.73
C PRO A 242 -4.38 -3.89 19.09
N ALA A 243 -4.30 -5.05 19.75
CA ALA A 243 -4.95 -5.29 21.03
C ALA A 243 -4.38 -4.42 22.16
N ASP A 244 -3.05 -4.28 22.23
CA ASP A 244 -2.39 -3.46 23.25
C ASP A 244 -2.72 -1.99 23.05
N LEU A 245 -2.60 -1.48 21.81
CA LEU A 245 -2.86 -0.08 21.49
C LEU A 245 -4.31 0.34 21.76
N LEU A 246 -5.29 -0.54 21.49
CA LEU A 246 -6.69 -0.27 21.80
C LEU A 246 -6.95 -0.26 23.32
N ALA A 247 -6.23 -1.10 24.09
CA ALA A 247 -6.37 -1.14 25.54
C ALA A 247 -5.74 0.07 26.25
N GLU A 248 -4.70 0.67 25.66
CA GLU A 248 -4.01 1.83 26.22
C GLU A 248 -4.77 3.16 26.07
N HIS A 249 -5.87 3.19 25.28
CA HIS A 249 -6.64 4.39 24.99
C HIS A 249 -5.80 5.56 24.44
N GLY A 250 -4.76 5.24 23.67
CA GLY A 250 -3.82 6.19 23.07
C GLY A 250 -4.30 6.80 21.74
N ALA A 251 -3.35 7.11 20.87
CA ALA A 251 -3.62 7.75 19.58
C ALA A 251 -4.50 6.90 18.66
N LEU A 252 -4.30 5.57 18.65
CA LEU A 252 -5.14 4.65 17.88
C LEU A 252 -6.59 4.65 18.36
N TYR A 253 -6.79 4.58 19.67
CA TYR A 253 -8.12 4.63 20.28
C TYR A 253 -8.87 5.91 19.92
N HIS A 254 -8.19 7.07 20.01
CA HIS A 254 -8.80 8.35 19.67
C HIS A 254 -9.09 8.51 18.18
N LEU A 255 -8.26 7.92 17.30
CA LEU A 255 -8.54 7.85 15.87
C LEU A 255 -9.81 7.08 15.59
N GLN A 256 -9.96 5.88 16.17
CA GLN A 256 -11.11 5.01 15.97
C GLN A 256 -12.44 5.66 16.43
N HIS A 257 -12.43 6.35 17.56
CA HIS A 257 -13.64 7.00 18.07
C HIS A 257 -14.03 8.22 17.23
N ARG A 258 -13.07 8.95 16.69
CA ARG A 258 -13.32 10.08 15.79
C ARG A 258 -13.95 9.62 14.47
N ASP A 259 -13.45 8.54 13.88
CA ASP A 259 -13.99 7.97 12.65
C ASP A 259 -15.44 7.47 12.86
N GLN A 260 -15.76 6.87 14.02
CA GLN A 260 -17.12 6.44 14.37
C GLN A 260 -18.07 7.64 14.51
N GLU A 261 -17.67 8.72 15.19
CA GLU A 261 -18.46 9.93 15.32
C GLU A 261 -18.74 10.61 13.98
N ASP A 262 -17.78 10.61 13.06
CA ASP A 262 -17.93 11.19 11.73
C ASP A 262 -18.86 10.31 10.85
N GLN A 263 -18.78 8.99 10.93
CA GLN A 263 -19.70 8.07 10.25
C GLN A 263 -21.13 8.20 10.77
N GLU A 264 -21.33 8.33 12.09
CA GLU A 264 -22.66 8.52 12.69
C GLU A 264 -23.30 9.86 12.26
N LYS A 265 -22.52 10.92 12.10
CA LYS A 265 -22.99 12.21 11.60
C LYS A 265 -23.42 12.13 10.14
N GLU A 266 -22.63 11.50 9.26
CA GLU A 266 -23.01 11.29 7.86
C GLU A 266 -24.31 10.49 7.72
N VAL A 267 -24.48 9.42 8.48
CA VAL A 267 -25.71 8.61 8.47
C VAL A 267 -26.91 9.40 8.95
N SER A 268 -26.74 10.26 9.97
CA SER A 268 -27.82 11.11 10.51
C SER A 268 -28.23 12.22 9.54
N GLU A 269 -27.29 12.82 8.81
CA GLU A 269 -27.58 13.84 7.79
C GLU A 269 -28.34 13.25 6.60
N VAL A 270 -27.97 12.05 6.14
CA VAL A 270 -28.68 11.35 5.05
C VAL A 270 -30.09 10.93 5.47
N SER A 271 -30.29 10.51 6.73
CA SER A 271 -31.61 10.12 7.27
C SER A 271 -32.54 11.32 7.54
N GLY A 272 -32.01 12.52 7.75
CA GLY A 272 -32.77 13.74 8.01
C GLY A 272 -33.29 14.45 6.74
N MET A 273 -32.92 13.97 5.55
CA MET A 273 -33.32 14.54 4.25
C MET A 273 -34.51 13.81 3.59
N HIS A 274 -35.27 12.99 4.35
CA HIS A 274 -36.45 12.28 3.85
C HIS A 274 -37.73 12.75 4.55
#